data_3da141a41b83e7817448c2b659add3ea
#
_entry.id   3da141a41b83e7817448c2b659add3ea
#
_cell.length_a   1.000
_cell.length_b   1.000
_cell.length_c   1.000
_cell.angle_alpha   90.00
_cell.angle_beta   90.00
_cell.angle_gamma   90.00
#
_symmetry.space_group_name_H-M   'P 1'
#
loop_
_entity.id
_entity.type
_entity.pdbx_description
1 polymer ?
#
loop_
_entity_poly.entity_id
_entity_poly.type
_entity_poly.pdbx_seq_one_letter_code
_entity_poly.pdbx_strand_id
1 'polypeptide(L)'
;MENNLIVIENGQLNIYLLDNQVVWEVGRMSKEHTPDIPMHATTISRRHGRFQNMDGIWFYMDENPKNGTIRNQKKLSSGLHGRVKPVMVSPGDVFVFGGGKDAVVSPATVWAFFRTRYYDAPWRAMDSRGYSKFLIVDGDTRTKLANPEPGSVVECEHGMVIYMGALTYVIGPLKVMGSKGSTDGTNSYRTN
;
A
#
# COMPACT_ATOMS: atom_id res chain seq x y z
N MET A 1 -13.44 0.46 -14.80
CA MET A 1 -12.18 0.64 -14.05
C MET A 1 -12.54 1.29 -12.72
N GLU A 2 -12.12 0.69 -11.63
CA GLU A 2 -12.48 1.14 -10.29
C GLU A 2 -11.23 1.61 -9.56
N ASN A 3 -10.90 2.89 -9.71
CA ASN A 3 -9.70 3.46 -9.10
C ASN A 3 -9.83 3.44 -7.58
N ASN A 4 -8.91 2.77 -6.93
CA ASN A 4 -8.91 2.67 -5.48
C ASN A 4 -7.49 2.80 -4.93
N LEU A 5 -7.43 3.23 -3.68
CA LEU A 5 -6.20 3.32 -2.91
C LEU A 5 -6.30 2.40 -1.71
N ILE A 6 -5.39 1.44 -1.64
CA ILE A 6 -5.27 0.54 -0.49
C ILE A 6 -4.22 1.16 0.43
N VAL A 7 -4.60 1.47 1.65
CA VAL A 7 -3.74 2.13 2.64
C VAL A 7 -3.46 1.18 3.79
N ILE A 8 -2.19 0.95 4.06
CA ILE A 8 -1.72 0.08 5.14
C ILE A 8 -0.93 0.91 6.15
N GLU A 9 -1.40 0.91 7.37
CA GLU A 9 -0.76 1.58 8.49
C GLU A 9 -0.87 0.71 9.75
N ASN A 10 0.28 0.38 10.32
CA ASN A 10 0.37 -0.29 11.62
C ASN A 10 -0.58 -1.47 11.80
N GLY A 11 -0.55 -2.41 10.86
CA GLY A 11 -1.36 -3.63 10.91
C GLY A 11 -2.82 -3.47 10.45
N GLN A 12 -3.22 -2.29 10.01
CA GLN A 12 -4.55 -1.99 9.51
C GLN A 12 -4.53 -1.73 8.01
N LEU A 13 -5.56 -2.19 7.33
CA LEU A 13 -5.76 -1.99 5.91
C LEU A 13 -7.11 -1.29 5.67
N ASN A 14 -7.09 -0.21 4.91
CA ASN A 14 -8.29 0.50 4.48
C ASN A 14 -8.27 0.67 2.96
N ILE A 15 -9.43 0.57 2.34
CA ILE A 15 -9.58 0.76 0.89
C ILE A 15 -10.48 1.97 0.65
N TYR A 16 -9.99 2.90 -0.15
CA TYR A 16 -10.71 4.11 -0.55
C TYR A 16 -11.04 4.03 -2.03
N LEU A 17 -12.31 4.04 -2.37
CA LEU A 17 -12.79 4.14 -3.76
C LEU A 17 -12.65 5.58 -4.23
N LEU A 18 -11.57 5.87 -4.96
CA LEU A 18 -11.23 7.24 -5.33
C LEU A 18 -12.27 7.89 -6.25
N ASP A 19 -12.96 7.10 -7.06
CA ASP A 19 -13.97 7.61 -8.00
C ASP A 19 -15.21 8.19 -7.30
N ASN A 20 -15.35 8.01 -5.98
CA ASN A 20 -16.45 8.58 -5.20
C ASN A 20 -16.34 10.10 -5.00
N GLN A 21 -15.18 10.68 -5.17
CA GLN A 21 -14.98 12.14 -5.10
C GLN A 21 -13.77 12.58 -5.93
N VAL A 22 -13.70 13.86 -6.23
CA VAL A 22 -12.66 14.41 -7.13
C VAL A 22 -11.33 14.65 -6.42
N VAL A 23 -11.37 15.01 -5.15
CA VAL A 23 -10.19 15.33 -4.33
C VAL A 23 -10.21 14.51 -3.07
N TRP A 24 -9.07 13.89 -2.76
CA TRP A 24 -8.83 13.13 -1.53
C TRP A 24 -7.63 13.72 -0.80
N GLU A 25 -7.89 14.40 0.29
CA GLU A 25 -6.84 14.94 1.15
C GLU A 25 -6.20 13.84 2.00
N VAL A 26 -4.87 13.81 1.99
CA VAL A 26 -4.05 12.85 2.75
C VAL A 26 -3.34 13.60 3.86
N GLY A 27 -3.39 13.09 5.08
CA GLY A 27 -2.68 13.73 6.17
C GLY A 27 -2.90 13.05 7.51
N ARG A 28 -2.24 13.61 8.52
CA ARG A 28 -2.37 13.13 9.88
C ARG A 28 -3.65 13.65 10.52
N MET A 29 -4.43 12.73 11.05
CA MET A 29 -5.61 13.04 11.82
C MET A 29 -5.24 13.86 13.08
N SER A 30 -6.00 14.91 13.35
CA SER A 30 -5.87 15.74 14.55
C SER A 30 -7.25 16.11 15.08
N LYS A 31 -7.29 16.72 16.27
CA LYS A 31 -8.56 17.21 16.85
C LYS A 31 -9.21 18.31 15.99
N GLU A 32 -8.39 19.05 15.26
CA GLU A 32 -8.82 20.24 14.50
C GLU A 32 -9.04 19.93 13.01
N HIS A 33 -8.54 18.78 12.54
CA HIS A 33 -8.58 18.44 11.12
C HIS A 33 -8.63 16.93 10.90
N THR A 34 -9.61 16.48 10.11
CA THR A 34 -9.74 15.10 9.66
C THR A 34 -9.61 15.06 8.15
N PRO A 35 -8.48 14.59 7.61
CA PRO A 35 -8.32 14.38 6.18
C PRO A 35 -9.28 13.31 5.65
N ASP A 36 -9.52 13.28 4.35
CA ASP A 36 -10.31 12.22 3.69
C ASP A 36 -9.66 10.84 3.85
N ILE A 37 -8.34 10.82 3.76
CA ILE A 37 -7.51 9.63 4.03
C ILE A 37 -6.70 9.91 5.29
N PRO A 38 -7.25 9.63 6.48
CA PRO A 38 -6.59 9.94 7.74
C PRO A 38 -5.46 8.94 8.03
N MET A 39 -4.34 9.46 8.49
CA MET A 39 -3.18 8.69 8.93
C MET A 39 -2.85 9.08 10.37
N HIS A 40 -2.17 8.21 11.10
CA HIS A 40 -1.95 8.38 12.54
C HIS A 40 -0.47 8.51 12.93
N ALA A 41 0.45 8.04 12.07
CA ALA A 41 1.87 8.13 12.35
C ALA A 41 2.32 9.59 12.54
N THR A 42 3.11 9.85 13.57
CA THR A 42 3.58 11.21 13.92
C THR A 42 4.51 11.82 12.88
N THR A 43 5.07 10.99 12.01
CA THR A 43 5.92 11.40 10.89
C THR A 43 5.13 12.00 9.72
N ILE A 44 3.82 11.84 9.72
CA ILE A 44 2.94 12.38 8.69
C ILE A 44 2.56 13.81 9.03
N SER A 45 2.64 14.71 8.07
CA SER A 45 2.18 16.09 8.21
C SER A 45 0.65 16.15 8.21
N ARG A 46 0.06 17.10 8.94
CA ARG A 46 -1.41 17.27 9.00
C ARG A 46 -2.02 17.45 7.62
N ARG A 47 -1.38 18.25 6.78
CA ARG A 47 -1.67 18.39 5.35
C ARG A 47 -0.48 17.84 4.59
N HIS A 48 -0.51 16.56 4.30
CA HIS A 48 0.62 15.89 3.68
C HIS A 48 0.60 16.02 2.16
N GLY A 49 -0.57 15.81 1.58
CA GLY A 49 -0.77 15.88 0.16
C GLY A 49 -2.22 15.59 -0.22
N ARG A 50 -2.47 15.44 -1.52
CA ARG A 50 -3.79 15.08 -2.01
C ARG A 50 -3.72 14.28 -3.31
N PHE A 51 -4.68 13.41 -3.49
CA PHE A 51 -5.01 12.82 -4.79
C PHE A 51 -6.13 13.63 -5.42
N GLN A 52 -6.00 13.94 -6.69
CA GLN A 52 -6.99 14.74 -7.41
C GLN A 52 -7.21 14.18 -8.81
N ASN A 53 -8.49 14.04 -9.18
CA ASN A 53 -8.87 13.72 -10.54
C ASN A 53 -8.96 15.00 -11.37
N MET A 54 -8.25 15.01 -12.48
CA MET A 54 -8.31 16.09 -13.47
C MET A 54 -8.61 15.46 -14.83
N ASP A 55 -9.81 15.67 -15.32
CA ASP A 55 -10.29 15.15 -16.62
C ASP A 55 -10.12 13.62 -16.78
N GLY A 56 -10.44 12.88 -15.72
CA GLY A 56 -10.37 11.41 -15.71
C GLY A 56 -9.00 10.84 -15.38
N ILE A 57 -8.00 11.67 -15.16
CA ILE A 57 -6.64 11.27 -14.80
C ILE A 57 -6.39 11.62 -13.34
N TRP A 58 -5.89 10.66 -12.59
CA TRP A 58 -5.51 10.86 -11.19
C TRP A 58 -4.10 11.42 -11.08
N PHE A 59 -3.95 12.45 -10.24
CA PHE A 59 -2.68 13.06 -9.87
C PHE A 59 -2.50 13.03 -8.36
N TYR A 60 -1.25 12.93 -7.93
CA TYR A 60 -0.86 13.15 -6.56
C TYR A 60 -0.05 14.44 -6.46
N MET A 61 -0.29 15.21 -5.40
CA MET A 61 0.40 16.46 -5.12
C MET A 61 0.83 16.50 -3.68
N ASP A 62 2.15 16.59 -3.44
CA ASP A 62 2.68 16.86 -2.11
C ASP A 62 2.36 18.30 -1.69
N GLU A 63 2.00 18.50 -0.43
CA GLU A 63 1.79 19.82 0.17
C GLU A 63 2.94 20.21 1.11
N ASN A 64 4.16 20.05 0.62
CA ASN A 64 5.41 20.35 1.35
C ASN A 64 5.50 19.62 2.71
N PRO A 65 5.30 18.30 2.77
CA PRO A 65 5.33 17.55 4.01
C PRO A 65 6.74 17.52 4.60
N LYS A 66 6.84 17.53 5.93
CA LYS A 66 8.11 17.56 6.66
C LYS A 66 9.03 16.38 6.30
N ASN A 67 8.47 15.18 6.21
CA ASN A 67 9.24 13.95 5.93
C ASN A 67 9.10 13.47 4.49
N GLY A 68 8.37 14.22 3.63
CA GLY A 68 8.23 13.91 2.23
C GLY A 68 7.36 12.69 1.94
N THR A 69 7.36 12.32 0.68
CA THR A 69 6.64 11.18 0.13
C THR A 69 7.54 10.44 -0.84
N ILE A 70 7.52 9.12 -0.77
CA ILE A 70 8.23 8.25 -1.70
C ILE A 70 7.21 7.61 -2.63
N ARG A 71 7.48 7.63 -3.92
CA ARG A 71 6.67 6.96 -4.94
C ARG A 71 7.56 6.00 -5.73
N ASN A 72 7.20 4.73 -5.76
CA ASN A 72 7.96 3.70 -6.48
C ASN A 72 9.45 3.75 -6.16
N GLN A 73 9.79 3.81 -4.88
CA GLN A 73 11.14 3.84 -4.33
C GLN A 73 11.94 5.14 -4.60
N LYS A 74 11.29 6.16 -5.16
CA LYS A 74 11.90 7.47 -5.40
C LYS A 74 11.20 8.56 -4.62
N LYS A 75 11.98 9.40 -3.94
CA LYS A 75 11.44 10.56 -3.23
C LYS A 75 10.84 11.55 -4.23
N LEU A 76 9.63 11.99 -3.96
CA LEU A 76 9.03 13.08 -4.73
C LEU A 76 9.73 14.39 -4.40
N SER A 77 10.09 15.15 -5.43
CA SER A 77 10.64 16.49 -5.23
C SER A 77 9.51 17.48 -5.00
N SER A 78 9.68 18.33 -3.99
CA SER A 78 8.89 19.56 -3.89
C SER A 78 9.18 20.42 -5.09
N GLY A 79 8.16 21.04 -5.68
CA GLY A 79 8.34 21.95 -6.79
C GLY A 79 9.24 23.13 -6.41
N LEU A 80 9.90 23.73 -7.38
CA LEU A 80 10.69 24.95 -7.20
C LEU A 80 9.83 26.06 -6.58
N HIS A 81 10.37 26.75 -5.58
CA HIS A 81 9.71 27.88 -4.89
C HIS A 81 8.39 27.52 -4.16
N GLY A 82 8.30 26.31 -3.59
CA GLY A 82 7.11 25.90 -2.85
C GLY A 82 5.87 25.65 -3.71
N ARG A 83 6.02 25.55 -5.01
CA ARG A 83 4.92 25.19 -5.91
C ARG A 83 4.70 23.70 -5.85
N VAL A 84 3.43 23.30 -5.68
CA VAL A 84 3.01 21.90 -5.74
C VAL A 84 3.20 21.41 -7.17
N LYS A 85 3.96 20.32 -7.34
CA LYS A 85 4.14 19.65 -8.63
C LYS A 85 3.25 18.42 -8.71
N PRO A 86 2.19 18.44 -9.53
CA PRO A 86 1.38 17.25 -9.74
C PRO A 86 2.19 16.14 -10.39
N VAL A 87 2.02 14.91 -9.90
CA VAL A 87 2.54 13.70 -10.55
C VAL A 87 1.38 12.82 -10.96
N MET A 88 1.38 12.38 -12.21
CA MET A 88 0.35 11.47 -12.71
C MET A 88 0.46 10.13 -12.01
N VAL A 89 -0.65 9.65 -11.49
CA VAL A 89 -0.73 8.34 -10.81
C VAL A 89 -1.03 7.26 -11.84
N SER A 90 -0.26 6.20 -11.80
CA SER A 90 -0.41 5.06 -12.70
C SER A 90 -0.80 3.79 -11.93
N PRO A 91 -1.56 2.87 -12.55
CA PRO A 91 -1.87 1.59 -11.94
C PRO A 91 -0.60 0.87 -11.47
N GLY A 92 -0.61 0.40 -10.23
CA GLY A 92 0.53 -0.25 -9.61
C GLY A 92 1.49 0.69 -8.86
N ASP A 93 1.24 1.99 -8.86
CA ASP A 93 2.04 2.93 -8.07
C ASP A 93 1.94 2.61 -6.58
N VAL A 94 3.09 2.69 -5.91
CA VAL A 94 3.23 2.50 -4.46
C VAL A 94 3.77 3.79 -3.85
N PHE A 95 3.02 4.34 -2.90
CA PHE A 95 3.40 5.52 -2.15
C PHE A 95 3.79 5.13 -0.73
N VAL A 96 4.83 5.75 -0.19
CA VAL A 96 5.19 5.64 1.21
C VAL A 96 5.23 7.05 1.81
N PHE A 97 4.44 7.24 2.85
CA PHE A 97 4.33 8.49 3.58
C PHE A 97 5.05 8.38 4.93
N GLY A 98 5.79 9.41 5.30
CA GLY A 98 6.58 9.42 6.53
C GLY A 98 7.88 8.62 6.41
N GLY A 99 8.58 8.44 7.54
CA GLY A 99 9.80 7.62 7.60
C GLY A 99 11.07 8.23 7.01
N GLY A 100 11.02 9.47 6.51
CA GLY A 100 12.19 10.17 5.98
C GLY A 100 12.62 9.68 4.60
N LYS A 101 13.90 9.34 4.45
CA LYS A 101 14.48 8.98 3.14
C LYS A 101 14.27 7.52 2.76
N ASP A 102 13.95 6.67 3.72
CA ASP A 102 13.92 5.23 3.53
C ASP A 102 12.47 4.72 3.53
N ALA A 103 12.13 3.93 2.50
CA ALA A 103 10.84 3.25 2.41
C ALA A 103 10.84 1.98 3.28
N VAL A 104 10.98 2.14 4.59
CA VAL A 104 10.99 1.02 5.54
C VAL A 104 9.60 0.79 6.10
N VAL A 105 9.17 -0.45 6.15
CA VAL A 105 7.92 -0.82 6.82
C VAL A 105 8.11 -0.70 8.32
N SER A 106 7.43 0.26 8.94
CA SER A 106 7.51 0.53 10.37
C SER A 106 6.23 1.23 10.85
N PRO A 107 6.02 1.36 12.16
CA PRO A 107 4.91 2.17 12.68
C PRO A 107 4.98 3.66 12.30
N ALA A 108 6.13 4.13 11.80
CA ALA A 108 6.33 5.51 11.35
C ALA A 108 6.06 5.71 9.86
N THR A 109 5.67 4.69 9.14
CA THR A 109 5.39 4.77 7.70
C THR A 109 3.98 4.30 7.38
N VAL A 110 3.37 4.94 6.38
CA VAL A 110 2.08 4.54 5.82
C VAL A 110 2.31 4.20 4.34
N TRP A 111 1.85 3.04 3.95
CA TRP A 111 1.99 2.55 2.57
C TRP A 111 0.65 2.64 1.86
N ALA A 112 0.65 3.10 0.63
CA ALA A 112 -0.55 3.23 -0.18
C ALA A 112 -0.32 2.67 -1.59
N PHE A 113 -1.27 1.89 -2.05
CA PHE A 113 -1.22 1.17 -3.32
C PHE A 113 -2.36 1.65 -4.21
N PHE A 114 -2.03 2.27 -5.34
CA PHE A 114 -3.04 2.68 -6.32
C PHE A 114 -3.35 1.50 -7.25
N ARG A 115 -4.63 1.10 -7.24
CA ARG A 115 -5.10 -0.03 -8.05
C ARG A 115 -6.33 0.37 -8.86
N THR A 116 -6.56 -0.32 -9.96
CA THR A 116 -7.70 -0.10 -10.86
C THR A 116 -8.72 -1.24 -10.82
N ARG A 117 -8.51 -2.19 -9.94
CA ARG A 117 -9.43 -3.27 -9.63
C ARG A 117 -9.75 -3.25 -8.13
N TYR A 118 -11.02 -3.25 -7.81
CA TYR A 118 -11.52 -3.29 -6.44
C TYR A 118 -12.07 -4.68 -6.12
N TYR A 119 -11.79 -5.17 -4.93
CA TYR A 119 -12.34 -6.40 -4.40
C TYR A 119 -13.24 -6.07 -3.21
N ASP A 120 -14.55 -6.29 -3.36
CA ASP A 120 -15.51 -6.17 -2.27
C ASP A 120 -15.49 -7.45 -1.43
N ALA A 121 -14.47 -7.60 -0.63
CA ALA A 121 -14.21 -8.79 0.16
C ALA A 121 -13.50 -8.42 1.46
N PRO A 122 -13.70 -9.22 2.53
CA PRO A 122 -12.97 -9.00 3.76
C PRO A 122 -11.47 -9.26 3.56
N TRP A 123 -10.67 -8.59 4.37
CA TRP A 123 -9.24 -8.81 4.43
C TRP A 123 -8.81 -9.42 5.76
N ARG A 124 -7.66 -10.05 5.75
CA ARG A 124 -6.96 -10.53 6.93
C ARG A 124 -5.46 -10.28 6.79
N ALA A 125 -4.76 -10.22 7.92
CA ALA A 125 -3.30 -10.19 7.95
C ALA A 125 -2.79 -11.50 8.53
N MET A 126 -1.77 -12.08 7.90
CA MET A 126 -1.07 -13.25 8.42
C MET A 126 0.34 -12.87 8.84
N ASP A 127 0.83 -13.48 9.92
CA ASP A 127 2.24 -13.37 10.32
C ASP A 127 3.11 -14.06 9.27
N SER A 128 3.97 -13.30 8.62
CA SER A 128 4.87 -13.80 7.57
C SER A 128 6.35 -13.70 7.92
N ARG A 129 6.66 -13.46 9.19
CA ARG A 129 8.04 -13.40 9.66
C ARG A 129 8.77 -14.74 9.42
N GLY A 130 9.92 -14.65 8.76
CA GLY A 130 10.74 -15.80 8.43
C GLY A 130 10.30 -16.59 7.20
N TYR A 131 9.20 -16.22 6.56
CA TYR A 131 8.78 -16.83 5.29
C TYR A 131 9.43 -16.10 4.11
N SER A 132 9.96 -16.88 3.18
CA SER A 132 10.55 -16.38 1.95
C SER A 132 9.84 -16.87 0.69
N LYS A 133 8.93 -17.84 0.84
CA LYS A 133 8.16 -18.41 -0.26
C LYS A 133 6.70 -18.51 0.13
N PHE A 134 5.82 -18.25 -0.83
CA PHE A 134 4.38 -18.31 -0.65
C PHE A 134 3.75 -19.07 -1.80
N LEU A 135 2.75 -19.88 -1.50
CA LEU A 135 1.84 -20.46 -2.45
C LEU A 135 0.47 -19.81 -2.24
N ILE A 136 -0.06 -19.18 -3.28
CA ILE A 136 -1.35 -18.51 -3.27
C ILE A 136 -2.30 -19.33 -4.13
N VAL A 137 -3.41 -19.77 -3.53
CA VAL A 137 -4.42 -20.58 -4.19
C VAL A 137 -5.71 -19.78 -4.30
N ASP A 138 -6.15 -19.59 -5.53
CA ASP A 138 -7.43 -18.98 -5.88
C ASP A 138 -8.24 -20.00 -6.71
N GLY A 139 -9.15 -20.73 -6.07
CA GLY A 139 -9.84 -21.84 -6.70
C GLY A 139 -8.84 -22.89 -7.20
N ASP A 140 -8.84 -23.13 -8.51
CA ASP A 140 -7.92 -24.05 -9.15
C ASP A 140 -6.59 -23.41 -9.58
N THR A 141 -6.47 -22.10 -9.48
CA THR A 141 -5.27 -21.36 -9.86
C THR A 141 -4.28 -21.31 -8.70
N ARG A 142 -3.01 -21.57 -9.01
CA ARG A 142 -1.91 -21.52 -8.05
C ARG A 142 -0.84 -20.57 -8.52
N THR A 143 -0.43 -19.65 -7.65
CA THR A 143 0.62 -18.68 -7.91
C THR A 143 1.70 -18.81 -6.84
N LYS A 144 2.95 -18.89 -7.29
CA LYS A 144 4.11 -18.92 -6.39
C LYS A 144 4.74 -17.53 -6.30
N LEU A 145 5.05 -17.11 -5.08
CA LEU A 145 5.76 -15.86 -4.79
C LEU A 145 7.00 -16.20 -3.98
N ALA A 146 8.18 -15.96 -4.54
CA ALA A 146 9.46 -16.28 -3.91
C ALA A 146 10.25 -15.01 -3.62
N ASN A 147 10.80 -14.91 -2.41
CA ASN A 147 11.64 -13.82 -1.94
C ASN A 147 11.06 -12.42 -2.25
N PRO A 148 9.79 -12.16 -1.88
CA PRO A 148 9.19 -10.87 -2.19
C PRO A 148 9.83 -9.76 -1.37
N GLU A 149 9.87 -8.57 -1.94
CA GLU A 149 10.18 -7.34 -1.22
C GLU A 149 8.92 -6.75 -0.59
N PRO A 150 9.03 -6.02 0.54
CA PRO A 150 7.89 -5.30 1.09
C PRO A 150 7.25 -4.38 0.05
N GLY A 151 5.91 -4.46 -0.07
CA GLY A 151 5.16 -3.75 -1.10
C GLY A 151 4.88 -4.56 -2.35
N SER A 152 5.34 -5.82 -2.42
CA SER A 152 4.98 -6.74 -3.51
C SER A 152 3.50 -7.09 -3.47
N VAL A 153 2.85 -7.03 -4.63
CA VAL A 153 1.41 -7.28 -4.79
C VAL A 153 1.20 -8.40 -5.79
N VAL A 154 0.34 -9.36 -5.44
CA VAL A 154 -0.16 -10.38 -6.36
C VAL A 154 -1.67 -10.22 -6.48
N GLU A 155 -2.14 -9.91 -7.68
CA GLU A 155 -3.57 -9.85 -7.98
C GLU A 155 -4.05 -11.21 -8.51
N CYS A 156 -5.14 -11.71 -7.92
CA CYS A 156 -5.82 -12.91 -8.34
C CYS A 156 -7.21 -12.58 -8.87
N GLU A 157 -7.91 -13.57 -9.40
CA GLU A 157 -9.29 -13.35 -9.88
C GLU A 157 -10.23 -12.92 -8.75
N HIS A 158 -10.13 -13.56 -7.57
CA HIS A 158 -11.04 -13.33 -6.46
C HIS A 158 -10.42 -12.60 -5.27
N GLY A 159 -9.24 -12.05 -5.42
CA GLY A 159 -8.59 -11.32 -4.33
C GLY A 159 -7.18 -10.85 -4.66
N MET A 160 -6.51 -10.42 -3.60
CA MET A 160 -5.18 -9.81 -3.70
C MET A 160 -4.34 -10.17 -2.48
N VAL A 161 -3.05 -10.34 -2.67
CA VAL A 161 -2.07 -10.53 -1.61
C VAL A 161 -1.06 -9.39 -1.65
N ILE A 162 -0.81 -8.77 -0.50
CA ILE A 162 0.18 -7.71 -0.35
C ILE A 162 1.19 -8.13 0.72
N TYR A 163 2.43 -8.34 0.32
CA TYR A 163 3.51 -8.71 1.22
C TYR A 163 4.15 -7.45 1.80
N MET A 164 4.19 -7.38 3.15
CA MET A 164 4.76 -6.24 3.87
C MET A 164 5.86 -6.64 4.87
N GLY A 165 6.49 -7.77 4.67
CA GLY A 165 7.55 -8.26 5.57
C GLY A 165 7.00 -9.07 6.73
N ALA A 166 6.87 -8.49 7.91
CA ALA A 166 6.36 -9.17 9.10
C ALA A 166 4.90 -9.62 8.97
N LEU A 167 4.10 -8.86 8.23
CA LEU A 167 2.71 -9.17 7.91
C LEU A 167 2.51 -9.28 6.41
N THR A 168 1.65 -10.19 6.01
CA THR A 168 1.12 -10.32 4.65
C THR A 168 -0.39 -10.15 4.71
N TYR A 169 -0.92 -9.26 3.89
CA TYR A 169 -2.34 -8.93 3.84
C TYR A 169 -3.00 -9.72 2.71
N VAL A 170 -4.13 -10.33 3.01
CA VAL A 170 -4.89 -11.12 2.05
C VAL A 170 -6.29 -10.54 1.96
N ILE A 171 -6.68 -10.13 0.77
CA ILE A 171 -8.03 -9.66 0.46
C ILE A 171 -8.74 -10.74 -0.32
N GLY A 172 -9.91 -11.17 0.14
CA GLY A 172 -10.72 -12.16 -0.53
C GLY A 172 -10.48 -13.62 -0.10
N PRO A 173 -11.19 -14.55 -0.74
CA PRO A 173 -11.20 -15.96 -0.34
C PRO A 173 -9.98 -16.74 -0.85
N LEU A 174 -8.81 -16.18 -0.73
CA LEU A 174 -7.55 -16.80 -1.15
C LEU A 174 -6.98 -17.65 -0.03
N LYS A 175 -6.38 -18.76 -0.38
CA LYS A 175 -5.58 -19.57 0.54
C LYS A 175 -4.11 -19.25 0.32
N VAL A 176 -3.44 -18.80 1.37
CA VAL A 176 -2.02 -18.43 1.31
C VAL A 176 -1.24 -19.31 2.27
N MET A 177 -0.22 -19.97 1.74
CA MET A 177 0.68 -20.84 2.49
C MET A 177 2.10 -20.32 2.37
N GLY A 178 2.73 -20.05 3.53
CA GLY A 178 4.11 -19.61 3.57
C GLY A 178 5.06 -20.73 3.96
N SER A 179 6.31 -20.67 3.48
CA SER A 179 7.40 -21.53 3.89
C SER A 179 8.68 -20.76 4.09
N LYS A 180 9.51 -21.25 5.01
CA LYS A 180 10.87 -20.73 5.19
C LYS A 180 11.74 -21.22 4.03
N GLY A 181 12.62 -20.34 3.55
CA GLY A 181 13.68 -20.76 2.65
C GLY A 181 14.60 -21.73 3.39
N SER A 182 14.70 -22.99 2.94
CA SER A 182 15.71 -23.91 3.47
C SER A 182 16.86 -24.04 2.50
N THR A 183 18.07 -24.10 3.06
CA THR A 183 19.27 -24.55 2.34
C THR A 183 19.22 -26.06 2.05
N ASP A 184 18.29 -26.80 2.65
CA ASP A 184 18.17 -28.27 2.60
C ASP A 184 16.81 -28.75 2.04
N GLY A 185 16.43 -28.38 0.85
CA GLY A 185 15.45 -29.08 -0.01
C GLY A 185 14.08 -29.48 0.55
N THR A 186 13.77 -29.34 1.82
CA THR A 186 12.49 -29.69 2.44
C THR A 186 11.67 -28.44 2.72
N ASN A 187 10.73 -28.12 1.85
CA ASN A 187 9.78 -27.03 2.03
C ASN A 187 8.56 -27.52 2.84
N SER A 188 8.44 -27.06 4.08
CA SER A 188 7.20 -27.23 4.84
C SER A 188 6.32 -26.00 4.69
N TYR A 189 5.13 -26.16 4.11
CA TYR A 189 4.13 -25.10 4.02
C TYR A 189 3.24 -25.13 5.25
N ARG A 190 3.01 -23.96 5.86
CA ARG A 190 2.06 -23.80 6.97
C ARG A 190 0.86 -22.99 6.49
N THR A 191 -0.33 -23.44 6.84
CA THR A 191 -1.60 -22.72 6.61
C THR A 191 -1.89 -21.80 7.79
N ASN A 192 -2.28 -20.59 7.51
CA ASN A 192 -2.81 -19.65 8.51
C ASN A 192 -4.29 -19.36 8.26
#